data_deaf414f0c4e3a874205a57d04de243c
#
_entry.id   deaf414f0c4e3a874205a57d04de243c
#
_cell.length_a   1.000
_cell.length_b   1.000
_cell.length_c   1.000
_cell.angle_alpha   90.00
_cell.angle_beta   90.00
_cell.angle_gamma   90.00
#
_symmetry.space_group_name_H-M   'P 1'
#
loop_
_entity.id
_entity.type
_entity.pdbx_description
1 polymer ?
#
loop_
_entity_poly.entity_id
_entity_poly.type
_entity_poly.pdbx_seq_one_letter_code
_entity_poly.pdbx_strand_id
1 'polypeptide(L)'
;MLRSFTLGLAAFAFALGAQAQTIKIAILGPMAFVQGENHWAGAEMARDEINKAGGINVGGKRMQVELIRADTNEMTSVPDATNAIERVITRDKVDFLVGGFRSEAVLAMQEVAMDHKKLFLGAGAAHSKLGINVEQGYERYKYWFRVTPPKDVDLVRQNFAVLGSVAEQIRKQLGKASPKVAILAEKAVWVEGIVAASQKNLPAMKMEVVGVWQPSAVATDVTAELAAIERAGADIVLTLLSGPVGISVGRQMGERKMKAIAFGINVEAQKDEFWQATAGKGNYVSTLDTFAEVELTPKTIEFVRAFKARYKKSPTYNAGTYDAIMLLKTVIEQAGTTNADKLVPVLEKISYTTLTGVLEFDKRHDLVWGPGKITGIAVQWQDGKKVPFWPPQVKGMQPFKLPEH
;
A
#
# COMPACT_ATOMS: atom_id res chain seq x y z
N MET A 1 51.44 -36.43 61.82
CA MET A 1 50.07 -36.10 61.43
C MET A 1 50.12 -35.06 60.28
N LEU A 2 50.14 -35.56 59.03
CA LEU A 2 50.08 -34.67 57.83
C LEU A 2 48.60 -34.43 57.45
N ARG A 3 48.22 -33.20 57.39
CA ARG A 3 46.89 -32.81 56.81
C ARG A 3 47.08 -32.31 55.36
N SER A 4 46.62 -33.10 54.44
CA SER A 4 46.55 -32.72 53.01
C SER A 4 45.42 -31.72 52.79
N PHE A 5 45.75 -30.54 52.25
CA PHE A 5 44.76 -29.55 51.74
C PHE A 5 44.56 -29.78 50.22
N THR A 6 43.38 -30.24 49.88
CA THR A 6 42.98 -30.33 48.47
C THR A 6 42.36 -29.00 48.05
N LEU A 7 42.99 -28.23 47.14
CA LEU A 7 42.43 -27.07 46.47
C LEU A 7 41.48 -27.55 45.35
N GLY A 8 40.22 -27.31 45.54
CA GLY A 8 39.20 -27.47 44.46
C GLY A 8 39.25 -26.27 43.52
N LEU A 9 39.67 -26.48 42.27
CA LEU A 9 39.59 -25.50 41.20
C LEU A 9 38.12 -25.47 40.71
N ALA A 10 37.35 -24.43 41.07
CA ALA A 10 36.02 -24.16 40.46
C ALA A 10 36.21 -23.51 39.07
N ALA A 11 36.01 -24.27 38.03
CA ALA A 11 35.93 -23.74 36.65
C ALA A 11 34.64 -22.94 36.47
N PHE A 12 34.71 -21.61 36.53
CA PHE A 12 33.65 -20.72 36.10
C PHE A 12 33.57 -20.75 34.56
N ALA A 13 32.65 -21.54 34.02
CA ALA A 13 32.28 -21.46 32.60
C ALA A 13 31.57 -20.13 32.38
N PHE A 14 32.27 -19.13 31.85
CA PHE A 14 31.64 -17.95 31.25
C PHE A 14 30.83 -18.42 30.02
N ALA A 15 29.54 -18.64 30.20
CA ALA A 15 28.62 -18.68 29.07
C ALA A 15 28.59 -17.26 28.46
N LEU A 16 29.46 -17.02 27.47
CA LEU A 16 29.30 -15.90 26.54
C LEU A 16 27.96 -16.10 25.88
N GLY A 17 26.95 -15.38 26.38
CA GLY A 17 25.65 -15.27 25.72
C GLY A 17 25.90 -14.79 24.29
N ALA A 18 25.79 -15.70 23.32
CA ALA A 18 25.81 -15.33 21.92
C ALA A 18 24.65 -14.36 21.74
N GLN A 19 24.96 -13.07 21.65
CA GLN A 19 23.97 -12.03 21.33
C GLN A 19 23.39 -12.44 19.98
N ALA A 20 22.11 -12.84 19.98
CA ALA A 20 21.44 -13.28 18.78
C ALA A 20 21.58 -12.16 17.75
N GLN A 21 22.28 -12.41 16.66
CA GLN A 21 22.39 -11.46 15.57
C GLN A 21 20.99 -11.19 15.03
N THR A 22 20.59 -9.92 14.97
CA THR A 22 19.30 -9.49 14.47
C THR A 22 19.44 -8.86 13.08
N ILE A 23 18.40 -8.99 12.27
CA ILE A 23 18.21 -8.23 11.03
C ILE A 23 17.31 -7.05 11.39
N LYS A 24 17.83 -5.83 11.26
CA LYS A 24 17.09 -4.60 11.58
C LYS A 24 16.39 -4.07 10.33
N ILE A 25 15.08 -3.90 10.40
CA ILE A 25 14.25 -3.39 9.30
C ILE A 25 13.56 -2.11 9.76
N ALA A 26 13.83 -0.99 9.10
CA ALA A 26 13.06 0.23 9.33
C ALA A 26 11.71 0.15 8.62
N ILE A 27 10.64 0.46 9.36
CA ILE A 27 9.30 0.62 8.81
C ILE A 27 8.99 2.10 8.72
N LEU A 28 8.99 2.60 7.47
CA LEU A 28 8.83 4.00 7.13
C LEU A 28 7.35 4.30 6.85
N GLY A 29 6.82 5.37 7.40
CA GLY A 29 5.45 5.82 7.11
C GLY A 29 4.99 6.97 7.99
N PRO A 30 3.85 7.61 7.64
CA PRO A 30 3.24 8.66 8.44
C PRO A 30 2.52 8.03 9.66
N MET A 31 3.26 7.78 10.73
CA MET A 31 2.85 6.92 11.86
C MET A 31 1.69 7.50 12.68
N ALA A 32 1.35 8.77 12.51
CA ALA A 32 0.16 9.41 13.09
C ALA A 32 -1.13 9.17 12.25
N PHE A 33 -1.00 8.53 11.09
CA PHE A 33 -2.09 8.27 10.17
C PHE A 33 -2.28 6.75 9.96
N VAL A 34 -3.48 6.36 9.52
CA VAL A 34 -3.83 4.94 9.30
C VAL A 34 -2.86 4.25 8.34
N GLN A 35 -2.28 4.97 7.39
CA GLN A 35 -1.33 4.44 6.43
C GLN A 35 -0.07 3.93 7.15
N GLY A 36 0.53 4.76 8.00
CA GLY A 36 1.68 4.37 8.81
C GLY A 36 1.36 3.29 9.85
N GLU A 37 0.17 3.37 10.47
CA GLU A 37 -0.29 2.32 11.38
C GLU A 37 -0.43 0.96 10.69
N ASN A 38 -0.95 0.93 9.44
CA ASN A 38 -1.05 -0.30 8.66
C ASN A 38 0.32 -0.80 8.19
N HIS A 39 1.27 0.10 7.81
CA HIS A 39 2.65 -0.29 7.56
C HIS A 39 3.25 -1.01 8.76
N TRP A 40 3.08 -0.45 9.95
CA TRP A 40 3.59 -1.04 11.18
C TRP A 40 2.91 -2.37 11.50
N ALA A 41 1.59 -2.44 11.43
CA ALA A 41 0.81 -3.64 11.75
C ALA A 41 1.14 -4.83 10.83
N GLY A 42 1.23 -4.61 9.51
CA GLY A 42 1.66 -5.64 8.57
C GLY A 42 3.06 -6.16 8.86
N ALA A 43 3.99 -5.23 9.14
CA ALA A 43 5.36 -5.57 9.49
C ALA A 43 5.47 -6.37 10.80
N GLU A 44 4.69 -6.01 11.83
CA GLU A 44 4.64 -6.76 13.09
C GLU A 44 4.17 -8.19 12.91
N MET A 45 3.13 -8.41 12.10
CA MET A 45 2.65 -9.76 11.81
C MET A 45 3.72 -10.61 11.13
N ALA A 46 4.42 -10.06 10.13
CA ALA A 46 5.51 -10.76 9.45
C ALA A 46 6.67 -11.06 10.40
N ARG A 47 7.11 -10.08 11.19
CA ARG A 47 8.17 -10.26 12.20
C ARG A 47 7.82 -11.37 13.17
N ASP A 48 6.61 -11.35 13.71
CA ASP A 48 6.18 -12.32 14.73
C ASP A 48 6.12 -13.75 14.14
N GLU A 49 5.62 -13.91 12.91
CA GLU A 49 5.61 -15.19 12.21
C GLU A 49 7.03 -15.70 11.96
N ILE A 50 7.92 -14.85 11.45
CA ILE A 50 9.32 -15.17 11.19
C ILE A 50 10.04 -15.56 12.48
N ASN A 51 9.91 -14.75 13.52
CA ASN A 51 10.63 -14.96 14.78
C ASN A 51 10.11 -16.20 15.52
N LYS A 52 8.79 -16.47 15.48
CA LYS A 52 8.20 -17.70 16.01
C LYS A 52 8.71 -18.94 15.28
N ALA A 53 8.99 -18.83 13.97
CA ALA A 53 9.59 -19.92 13.18
C ALA A 53 11.12 -20.06 13.38
N GLY A 54 11.72 -19.31 14.31
CA GLY A 54 13.15 -19.35 14.63
C GLY A 54 14.01 -18.34 13.87
N GLY A 55 13.40 -17.35 13.19
CA GLY A 55 14.11 -16.31 12.45
C GLY A 55 14.45 -16.69 11.00
N ILE A 56 15.22 -15.83 10.34
CA ILE A 56 15.68 -15.96 8.95
C ILE A 56 16.99 -16.75 8.90
N ASN A 57 17.10 -17.72 8.00
CA ASN A 57 18.34 -18.46 7.78
C ASN A 57 19.28 -17.69 6.84
N VAL A 58 20.34 -17.13 7.39
CA VAL A 58 21.36 -16.38 6.65
C VAL A 58 22.63 -17.23 6.55
N GLY A 59 22.80 -17.99 5.46
CA GLY A 59 23.99 -18.81 5.25
C GLY A 59 24.24 -19.85 6.36
N GLY A 60 23.19 -20.45 6.90
CA GLY A 60 23.24 -21.44 7.98
C GLY A 60 23.09 -20.86 9.40
N LYS A 61 23.04 -19.52 9.56
CA LYS A 61 22.79 -18.87 10.85
C LYS A 61 21.36 -18.37 10.92
N ARG A 62 20.65 -18.65 12.03
CA ARG A 62 19.32 -18.11 12.30
C ARG A 62 19.42 -16.72 12.93
N MET A 63 18.79 -15.72 12.30
CA MET A 63 18.78 -14.34 12.76
C MET A 63 17.33 -13.89 13.00
N GLN A 64 17.07 -13.26 14.16
CA GLN A 64 15.77 -12.70 14.48
C GLN A 64 15.56 -11.38 13.74
N VAL A 65 14.32 -11.02 13.46
CA VAL A 65 13.92 -9.73 12.86
C VAL A 65 13.62 -8.74 13.98
N GLU A 66 14.25 -7.58 13.92
CA GLU A 66 13.97 -6.41 14.75
C GLU A 66 13.38 -5.31 13.87
N LEU A 67 12.25 -4.72 14.29
CA LEU A 67 11.62 -3.62 13.58
C LEU A 67 11.94 -2.29 14.24
N ILE A 68 12.34 -1.32 13.44
CA ILE A 68 12.54 0.08 13.86
C ILE A 68 11.42 0.93 13.28
N ARG A 69 10.61 1.52 14.16
CA ARG A 69 9.52 2.41 13.75
C ARG A 69 10.07 3.78 13.36
N ALA A 70 9.83 4.21 12.13
CA ALA A 70 10.28 5.49 11.61
C ALA A 70 9.09 6.33 11.16
N ASP A 71 8.67 7.28 12.01
CA ASP A 71 7.69 8.29 11.61
C ASP A 71 8.35 9.26 10.63
N THR A 72 7.82 9.30 9.41
CA THR A 72 8.34 10.10 8.31
C THR A 72 7.66 11.47 8.22
N ASN A 73 6.56 11.71 8.96
CA ASN A 73 5.73 12.92 8.88
C ASN A 73 5.43 13.40 7.44
N GLU A 74 5.48 12.49 6.49
CA GLU A 74 5.44 12.75 5.04
C GLU A 74 4.10 13.30 4.53
N MET A 75 3.05 13.29 5.37
CA MET A 75 1.78 13.94 5.03
C MET A 75 1.91 15.46 5.00
N THR A 76 2.87 16.02 5.72
CA THR A 76 3.04 17.46 5.92
C THR A 76 4.40 17.99 5.51
N SER A 77 5.46 17.15 5.53
CA SER A 77 6.84 17.62 5.34
C SER A 77 7.71 16.58 4.63
N VAL A 78 8.15 16.86 3.41
CA VAL A 78 9.14 16.04 2.70
C VAL A 78 10.52 16.05 3.39
N PRO A 79 11.04 17.20 3.90
CA PRO A 79 12.28 17.20 4.68
C PRO A 79 12.26 16.30 5.91
N ASP A 80 11.13 16.19 6.62
CA ASP A 80 11.04 15.30 7.78
C ASP A 80 11.18 13.84 7.37
N ALA A 81 10.66 13.46 6.20
CA ALA A 81 10.80 12.12 5.67
C ALA A 81 12.27 11.79 5.34
N THR A 82 13.00 12.72 4.71
CA THR A 82 14.44 12.52 4.42
C THR A 82 15.27 12.46 5.70
N ASN A 83 14.97 13.28 6.69
CA ASN A 83 15.63 13.23 7.99
C ASN A 83 15.36 11.92 8.73
N ALA A 84 14.13 11.39 8.63
CA ALA A 84 13.76 10.13 9.27
C ALA A 84 14.53 8.94 8.68
N ILE A 85 14.61 8.84 7.33
CA ILE A 85 15.34 7.74 6.68
C ILE A 85 16.85 7.85 6.92
N GLU A 86 17.43 9.06 6.86
CA GLU A 86 18.85 9.28 7.18
C GLU A 86 19.18 8.83 8.61
N ARG A 87 18.31 9.17 9.56
CA ARG A 87 18.48 8.78 10.97
C ARG A 87 18.47 7.26 11.15
N VAL A 88 17.52 6.54 10.57
CA VAL A 88 17.46 5.07 10.75
C VAL A 88 18.64 4.38 10.08
N ILE A 89 19.16 4.92 8.99
CA ILE A 89 20.36 4.38 8.32
C ILE A 89 21.61 4.66 9.13
N THR A 90 21.84 5.90 9.54
CA THR A 90 23.12 6.34 10.11
C THR A 90 23.23 6.09 11.62
N ARG A 91 22.14 6.33 12.37
CA ARG A 91 22.11 6.17 13.83
C ARG A 91 21.68 4.75 14.24
N ASP A 92 20.51 4.29 13.71
CA ASP A 92 19.91 3.04 14.16
C ASP A 92 20.52 1.83 13.42
N LYS A 93 21.32 2.08 12.35
CA LYS A 93 22.09 1.08 11.58
C LYS A 93 21.21 -0.05 11.05
N VAL A 94 20.07 0.31 10.45
CA VAL A 94 19.17 -0.68 9.85
C VAL A 94 19.80 -1.36 8.63
N ASP A 95 19.45 -2.63 8.43
CA ASP A 95 19.89 -3.40 7.26
C ASP A 95 19.02 -3.10 6.05
N PHE A 96 17.70 -2.97 6.25
CA PHE A 96 16.70 -2.81 5.19
C PHE A 96 15.69 -1.72 5.51
N LEU A 97 15.07 -1.21 4.44
CA LEU A 97 14.03 -0.19 4.48
C LEU A 97 12.74 -0.74 3.85
N VAL A 98 11.60 -0.58 4.52
CA VAL A 98 10.29 -1.03 4.05
C VAL A 98 9.26 0.06 4.32
N GLY A 99 8.36 0.33 3.37
CA GLY A 99 7.28 1.29 3.56
C GLY A 99 7.36 2.51 2.65
N GLY A 100 7.09 3.69 3.24
CA GLY A 100 6.94 4.96 2.51
C GLY A 100 5.57 5.09 1.84
N PHE A 101 4.95 6.27 1.89
CA PHE A 101 3.57 6.47 1.44
C PHE A 101 3.42 7.58 0.39
N ARG A 102 3.68 8.86 0.74
CA ARG A 102 3.54 9.97 -0.19
C ARG A 102 4.62 9.90 -1.27
N SER A 103 4.22 9.87 -2.54
CA SER A 103 5.17 9.67 -3.65
C SER A 103 6.26 10.73 -3.70
N GLU A 104 5.94 12.01 -3.43
CA GLU A 104 6.92 13.09 -3.36
C GLU A 104 7.96 12.90 -2.26
N ALA A 105 7.54 12.39 -1.12
CA ALA A 105 8.44 12.09 0.00
C ALA A 105 9.27 10.83 -0.29
N VAL A 106 8.65 9.78 -0.87
CA VAL A 106 9.35 8.54 -1.21
C VAL A 106 10.38 8.77 -2.31
N LEU A 107 10.13 9.66 -3.28
CA LEU A 107 11.13 10.08 -4.27
C LEU A 107 12.36 10.69 -3.58
N ALA A 108 12.16 11.55 -2.59
CA ALA A 108 13.26 12.14 -1.83
C ALA A 108 13.96 11.11 -0.92
N MET A 109 13.20 10.22 -0.26
CA MET A 109 13.75 9.12 0.54
C MET A 109 14.52 8.10 -0.32
N GLN A 110 14.11 7.88 -1.58
CA GLN A 110 14.81 7.02 -2.53
C GLN A 110 16.25 7.54 -2.74
N GLU A 111 16.45 8.84 -2.94
CA GLU A 111 17.79 9.41 -3.12
C GLU A 111 18.69 9.07 -1.94
N VAL A 112 18.21 9.29 -0.70
CA VAL A 112 18.95 8.99 0.53
C VAL A 112 19.26 7.48 0.62
N ALA A 113 18.29 6.62 0.38
CA ALA A 113 18.48 5.17 0.43
C ALA A 113 19.54 4.69 -0.58
N MET A 114 19.51 5.25 -1.80
CA MET A 114 20.45 4.90 -2.87
C MET A 114 21.87 5.37 -2.59
N ASP A 115 22.05 6.54 -1.99
CA ASP A 115 23.38 7.04 -1.56
C ASP A 115 24.03 6.09 -0.55
N HIS A 116 23.21 5.47 0.30
CA HIS A 116 23.66 4.49 1.28
C HIS A 116 23.61 3.03 0.78
N LYS A 117 23.26 2.79 -0.50
CA LYS A 117 23.06 1.45 -1.10
C LYS A 117 22.17 0.54 -0.25
N LYS A 118 21.10 1.10 0.32
CA LYS A 118 20.14 0.35 1.14
C LYS A 118 19.02 -0.19 0.28
N LEU A 119 18.76 -1.50 0.39
CA LEU A 119 17.58 -2.11 -0.23
C LEU A 119 16.32 -1.51 0.37
N PHE A 120 15.48 -0.93 -0.49
CA PHE A 120 14.24 -0.25 -0.12
C PHE A 120 13.04 -0.90 -0.83
N LEU A 121 12.22 -1.62 -0.06
CA LEU A 121 10.98 -2.24 -0.53
C LEU A 121 9.82 -1.28 -0.29
N GLY A 122 9.38 -0.60 -1.36
CA GLY A 122 8.29 0.37 -1.30
C GLY A 122 6.94 -0.28 -1.09
N ALA A 123 6.16 0.21 -0.12
CA ALA A 123 4.85 -0.33 0.24
C ALA A 123 3.73 0.73 0.33
N GLY A 124 3.84 1.85 -0.40
CA GLY A 124 2.83 2.91 -0.32
C GLY A 124 2.80 3.88 -1.49
N ALA A 125 3.92 4.19 -2.11
CA ALA A 125 4.03 5.20 -3.16
C ALA A 125 3.73 4.62 -4.55
N ALA A 126 2.89 5.31 -5.34
CA ALA A 126 2.45 4.83 -6.65
C ALA A 126 3.16 5.50 -7.85
N HIS A 127 3.85 6.61 -7.69
CA HIS A 127 4.37 7.38 -8.82
C HIS A 127 5.43 6.60 -9.63
N SER A 128 5.25 6.54 -10.97
CA SER A 128 6.11 5.80 -11.90
C SER A 128 7.57 6.26 -11.90
N LYS A 129 7.87 7.52 -11.51
CA LYS A 129 9.24 8.06 -11.50
C LYS A 129 10.19 7.22 -10.63
N LEU A 130 9.70 6.57 -9.58
CA LEU A 130 10.49 5.69 -8.73
C LEU A 130 11.12 4.53 -9.51
N GLY A 131 10.34 3.86 -10.37
CA GLY A 131 10.84 2.81 -11.25
C GLY A 131 11.57 3.35 -12.49
N ILE A 132 11.18 4.52 -13.01
CA ILE A 132 11.89 5.19 -14.10
C ILE A 132 13.33 5.51 -13.68
N ASN A 133 13.56 5.93 -12.44
CA ASN A 133 14.89 6.15 -11.89
C ASN A 133 15.76 4.88 -11.98
N VAL A 134 15.19 3.70 -11.68
CA VAL A 134 15.89 2.41 -11.82
C VAL A 134 16.30 2.17 -13.27
N GLU A 135 15.37 2.35 -14.22
CA GLU A 135 15.65 2.14 -15.65
C GLU A 135 16.70 3.12 -16.21
N GLN A 136 16.67 4.38 -15.77
CA GLN A 136 17.56 5.43 -16.26
C GLN A 136 18.93 5.47 -15.56
N GLY A 137 19.01 4.95 -14.31
CA GLY A 137 20.23 5.01 -13.49
C GLY A 137 20.44 3.74 -12.69
N TYR A 138 20.41 2.57 -13.34
CA TYR A 138 20.39 1.26 -12.71
C TYR A 138 21.43 1.08 -11.61
N GLU A 139 22.70 1.42 -11.84
CA GLU A 139 23.77 1.20 -10.87
C GLU A 139 23.53 1.94 -9.54
N ARG A 140 22.88 3.10 -9.60
CA ARG A 140 22.50 3.88 -8.41
C ARG A 140 21.21 3.37 -7.80
N TYR A 141 20.16 3.13 -8.63
CA TYR A 141 18.80 2.91 -8.14
C TYR A 141 18.37 1.45 -8.05
N LYS A 142 19.22 0.49 -8.37
CA LYS A 142 18.93 -0.96 -8.36
C LYS A 142 18.44 -1.52 -7.02
N TYR A 143 18.59 -0.79 -5.93
CA TYR A 143 18.16 -1.19 -4.60
C TYR A 143 16.71 -0.82 -4.26
N TRP A 144 16.00 -0.16 -5.18
CA TRP A 144 14.58 0.12 -5.05
C TRP A 144 13.74 -1.00 -5.68
N PHE A 145 12.70 -1.47 -4.95
CA PHE A 145 11.68 -2.39 -5.46
C PHE A 145 10.30 -2.00 -4.94
N ARG A 146 9.29 -1.94 -5.81
CA ARG A 146 7.91 -1.64 -5.45
C ARG A 146 7.15 -2.92 -5.18
N VAL A 147 6.72 -3.15 -3.94
CA VAL A 147 5.91 -4.31 -3.55
C VAL A 147 4.41 -4.00 -3.63
N THR A 148 4.00 -2.80 -3.21
CA THR A 148 2.60 -2.33 -3.25
C THR A 148 2.56 -0.79 -3.11
N PRO A 149 1.53 -0.08 -3.64
CA PRO A 149 0.55 -0.52 -4.62
C PRO A 149 1.17 -0.67 -6.03
N PRO A 150 0.40 -1.07 -7.05
CA PRO A 150 0.82 -0.91 -8.45
C PRO A 150 1.16 0.56 -8.76
N LYS A 151 2.04 0.78 -9.73
CA LYS A 151 2.36 2.14 -10.18
C LYS A 151 1.14 2.84 -10.78
N ASP A 152 1.15 4.16 -10.83
CA ASP A 152 0.08 5.02 -11.33
C ASP A 152 -0.53 4.56 -12.67
N VAL A 153 0.29 4.17 -13.65
CA VAL A 153 -0.16 3.63 -14.95
C VAL A 153 -1.00 2.36 -14.78
N ASP A 154 -0.62 1.47 -13.86
CA ASP A 154 -1.36 0.23 -13.60
C ASP A 154 -2.59 0.48 -12.75
N LEU A 155 -2.57 1.48 -11.87
CA LEU A 155 -3.78 1.97 -11.18
C LEU A 155 -4.80 2.55 -12.17
N VAL A 156 -4.35 3.25 -13.23
CA VAL A 156 -5.22 3.69 -14.34
C VAL A 156 -5.88 2.49 -15.00
N ARG A 157 -5.09 1.47 -15.38
CA ARG A 157 -5.60 0.25 -16.02
C ARG A 157 -6.62 -0.46 -15.13
N GLN A 158 -6.34 -0.57 -13.84
CA GLN A 158 -7.23 -1.19 -12.87
C GLN A 158 -8.54 -0.38 -12.74
N ASN A 159 -8.48 0.94 -12.58
CA ASN A 159 -9.66 1.80 -12.53
C ASN A 159 -10.54 1.63 -13.78
N PHE A 160 -9.93 1.62 -14.97
CA PHE A 160 -10.69 1.46 -16.21
C PHE A 160 -11.25 0.05 -16.38
N ALA A 161 -10.55 -0.99 -15.95
CA ALA A 161 -11.07 -2.35 -15.95
C ALA A 161 -12.30 -2.49 -15.03
N VAL A 162 -12.24 -1.92 -13.83
CA VAL A 162 -13.36 -1.93 -12.88
C VAL A 162 -14.53 -1.08 -13.42
N LEU A 163 -14.28 0.16 -13.86
CA LEU A 163 -15.31 1.03 -14.41
C LEU A 163 -15.96 0.40 -15.65
N GLY A 164 -15.17 -0.21 -16.54
CA GLY A 164 -15.64 -0.92 -17.71
C GLY A 164 -16.59 -2.06 -17.36
N SER A 165 -16.30 -2.79 -16.28
CA SER A 165 -17.12 -3.94 -15.83
C SER A 165 -18.53 -3.53 -15.35
N VAL A 166 -18.72 -2.29 -14.88
CA VAL A 166 -20.00 -1.75 -14.37
C VAL A 166 -20.60 -0.68 -15.30
N ALA A 167 -19.92 -0.31 -16.38
CA ALA A 167 -20.31 0.78 -17.27
C ALA A 167 -21.69 0.57 -17.91
N GLU A 168 -22.01 -0.65 -18.33
CA GLU A 168 -23.32 -1.00 -18.91
C GLU A 168 -24.44 -0.83 -17.88
N GLN A 169 -24.23 -1.30 -16.66
CA GLN A 169 -25.19 -1.14 -15.56
C GLN A 169 -25.42 0.34 -15.26
N ILE A 170 -24.35 1.16 -15.22
CA ILE A 170 -24.43 2.62 -14.99
C ILE A 170 -25.26 3.28 -16.09
N ARG A 171 -24.95 3.02 -17.38
CA ARG A 171 -25.68 3.61 -18.52
C ARG A 171 -27.14 3.25 -18.50
N LYS A 172 -27.47 1.99 -18.25
CA LYS A 172 -28.85 1.51 -18.19
C LYS A 172 -29.63 2.20 -17.09
N GLN A 173 -29.08 2.33 -15.88
CA GLN A 173 -29.78 3.00 -14.76
C GLN A 173 -29.95 4.50 -14.99
N LEU A 174 -28.93 5.18 -15.54
CA LEU A 174 -29.00 6.60 -15.82
C LEU A 174 -29.84 6.93 -17.05
N GLY A 175 -30.14 5.95 -17.91
CA GLY A 175 -30.76 6.18 -19.21
C GLY A 175 -29.90 7.03 -20.16
N LYS A 176 -28.55 7.00 -19.97
CA LYS A 176 -27.60 7.85 -20.72
C LYS A 176 -26.58 7.00 -21.43
N ALA A 177 -26.40 7.22 -22.74
CA ALA A 177 -25.35 6.55 -23.53
C ALA A 177 -23.93 7.01 -23.17
N SER A 178 -23.80 8.30 -22.78
CA SER A 178 -22.51 8.93 -22.40
C SER A 178 -22.65 9.63 -21.04
N PRO A 179 -22.40 8.93 -19.92
CA PRO A 179 -22.40 9.54 -18.60
C PRO A 179 -21.30 10.61 -18.48
N LYS A 180 -21.60 11.66 -17.70
CA LYS A 180 -20.67 12.75 -17.39
C LYS A 180 -19.79 12.40 -16.18
N VAL A 181 -18.48 12.56 -16.33
CA VAL A 181 -17.48 12.24 -15.30
C VAL A 181 -16.78 13.51 -14.83
N ALA A 182 -16.91 13.82 -13.55
CA ALA A 182 -16.06 14.78 -12.86
C ALA A 182 -14.84 14.04 -12.27
N ILE A 183 -13.64 14.54 -12.50
CA ILE A 183 -12.42 14.00 -11.87
C ILE A 183 -12.16 14.82 -10.61
N LEU A 184 -12.22 14.18 -9.44
CA LEU A 184 -11.90 14.77 -8.14
C LEU A 184 -10.61 14.16 -7.60
N ALA A 185 -9.50 14.85 -7.85
CA ALA A 185 -8.15 14.37 -7.55
C ALA A 185 -7.49 15.27 -6.49
N GLU A 186 -6.94 14.70 -5.42
CA GLU A 186 -6.19 15.49 -4.45
C GLU A 186 -4.93 16.11 -5.07
N LYS A 187 -4.41 17.19 -4.48
CA LYS A 187 -3.12 17.79 -4.88
C LYS A 187 -1.97 16.88 -4.45
N ALA A 188 -1.50 16.02 -5.37
CA ALA A 188 -0.40 15.09 -5.16
C ALA A 188 0.20 14.63 -6.50
N VAL A 189 1.50 14.35 -6.53
CA VAL A 189 2.18 13.97 -7.78
C VAL A 189 1.70 12.63 -8.36
N TRP A 190 1.26 11.71 -7.52
CA TRP A 190 0.80 10.38 -7.97
C TRP A 190 -0.47 10.41 -8.82
N VAL A 191 -1.30 11.47 -8.70
CA VAL A 191 -2.55 11.59 -9.46
C VAL A 191 -2.36 12.17 -10.85
N GLU A 192 -1.25 12.89 -11.11
CA GLU A 192 -1.05 13.67 -12.34
C GLU A 192 -1.17 12.78 -13.59
N GLY A 193 -0.45 11.65 -13.61
CA GLY A 193 -0.53 10.69 -14.71
C GLY A 193 -1.92 10.05 -14.83
N ILE A 194 -2.61 9.81 -13.72
CA ILE A 194 -3.96 9.21 -13.72
C ILE A 194 -4.98 10.21 -14.26
N VAL A 195 -4.90 11.48 -13.86
CA VAL A 195 -5.78 12.55 -14.36
C VAL A 195 -5.61 12.71 -15.88
N ALA A 196 -4.36 12.84 -16.35
CA ALA A 196 -4.07 12.97 -17.79
C ALA A 196 -4.59 11.76 -18.59
N ALA A 197 -4.35 10.55 -18.10
CA ALA A 197 -4.85 9.33 -18.73
C ALA A 197 -6.37 9.24 -18.72
N SER A 198 -7.02 9.70 -17.64
CA SER A 198 -8.48 9.70 -17.53
C SER A 198 -9.11 10.68 -18.52
N GLN A 199 -8.59 11.91 -18.62
CA GLN A 199 -9.04 12.90 -19.60
C GLN A 199 -8.91 12.38 -21.04
N LYS A 200 -7.82 11.66 -21.34
CA LYS A 200 -7.54 11.11 -22.68
C LYS A 200 -8.45 9.93 -23.03
N ASN A 201 -8.69 9.01 -22.10
CA ASN A 201 -9.24 7.68 -22.41
C ASN A 201 -10.72 7.50 -22.04
N LEU A 202 -11.28 8.27 -21.10
CA LEU A 202 -12.71 8.19 -20.75
C LEU A 202 -13.63 8.47 -21.96
N PRO A 203 -13.31 9.41 -22.89
CA PRO A 203 -14.11 9.60 -24.10
C PRO A 203 -14.21 8.34 -24.98
N ALA A 204 -13.14 7.53 -25.08
CA ALA A 204 -13.16 6.26 -25.80
C ALA A 204 -14.08 5.21 -25.14
N MET A 205 -14.33 5.35 -23.83
CA MET A 205 -15.30 4.55 -23.07
C MET A 205 -16.72 5.11 -23.15
N LYS A 206 -16.98 6.07 -24.04
CA LYS A 206 -18.26 6.82 -24.14
C LYS A 206 -18.64 7.48 -22.81
N MET A 207 -17.67 8.18 -22.19
CA MET A 207 -17.86 8.97 -20.98
C MET A 207 -17.32 10.38 -21.21
N GLU A 208 -18.12 11.41 -20.88
CA GLU A 208 -17.74 12.81 -21.05
C GLU A 208 -17.04 13.35 -19.81
N VAL A 209 -15.79 13.82 -19.91
CA VAL A 209 -15.11 14.49 -18.79
C VAL A 209 -15.57 15.94 -18.71
N VAL A 210 -16.25 16.31 -17.63
CA VAL A 210 -16.82 17.67 -17.43
C VAL A 210 -15.90 18.61 -16.65
N GLY A 211 -14.85 18.12 -16.06
CA GLY A 211 -13.86 18.94 -15.37
C GLY A 211 -12.98 18.15 -14.41
N VAL A 212 -11.97 18.86 -13.86
CA VAL A 212 -11.04 18.36 -12.85
C VAL A 212 -11.03 19.32 -11.66
N TRP A 213 -11.20 18.79 -10.45
CA TRP A 213 -11.16 19.54 -9.20
C TRP A 213 -10.08 18.96 -8.31
N GLN A 214 -9.29 19.83 -7.67
CA GLN A 214 -8.09 19.40 -6.93
C GLN A 214 -8.05 19.99 -5.51
N PRO A 215 -8.77 19.40 -4.54
CA PRO A 215 -8.64 19.79 -3.13
C PRO A 215 -7.28 19.40 -2.56
N SER A 216 -6.92 19.99 -1.42
CA SER A 216 -5.80 19.52 -0.61
C SER A 216 -6.06 18.11 -0.09
N ALA A 217 -5.02 17.27 0.00
CA ALA A 217 -5.11 15.91 0.56
C ALA A 217 -5.63 15.88 2.02
N VAL A 218 -5.47 16.98 2.75
CA VAL A 218 -5.91 17.12 4.15
C VAL A 218 -7.14 18.05 4.31
N ALA A 219 -7.83 18.37 3.20
CA ALA A 219 -9.01 19.23 3.25
C ALA A 219 -10.15 18.58 4.07
N THR A 220 -10.70 19.35 5.01
CA THR A 220 -11.85 18.95 5.84
C THR A 220 -13.18 19.43 5.27
N ASP A 221 -13.14 20.36 4.32
CA ASP A 221 -14.29 20.89 3.58
C ASP A 221 -14.00 20.90 2.08
N VAL A 222 -14.91 20.32 1.29
CA VAL A 222 -14.89 20.23 -0.18
C VAL A 222 -16.21 20.69 -0.77
N THR A 223 -16.99 21.48 -0.01
CA THR A 223 -18.33 21.96 -0.41
C THR A 223 -18.28 22.72 -1.73
N ALA A 224 -17.26 23.55 -1.94
CA ALA A 224 -17.09 24.35 -3.15
C ALA A 224 -16.87 23.48 -4.39
N GLU A 225 -15.98 22.48 -4.28
CA GLU A 225 -15.70 21.51 -5.34
C GLU A 225 -16.96 20.69 -5.67
N LEU A 226 -17.63 20.13 -4.66
CA LEU A 226 -18.84 19.32 -4.86
C LEU A 226 -19.97 20.13 -5.47
N ALA A 227 -20.19 21.38 -5.06
CA ALA A 227 -21.17 22.27 -5.66
C ALA A 227 -20.84 22.58 -7.13
N ALA A 228 -19.57 22.73 -7.49
CA ALA A 228 -19.14 22.92 -8.87
C ALA A 228 -19.36 21.66 -9.71
N ILE A 229 -19.09 20.47 -9.16
CA ILE A 229 -19.32 19.17 -9.78
C ILE A 229 -20.81 18.95 -10.05
N GLU A 230 -21.70 19.29 -9.10
CA GLU A 230 -23.16 19.23 -9.31
C GLU A 230 -23.62 20.18 -10.42
N ARG A 231 -23.14 21.44 -10.44
CA ARG A 231 -23.43 22.38 -11.52
C ARG A 231 -22.98 21.91 -12.90
N ALA A 232 -21.85 21.17 -12.95
CA ALA A 232 -21.37 20.56 -14.19
C ALA A 232 -22.24 19.36 -14.64
N GLY A 233 -23.16 18.90 -13.79
CA GLY A 233 -24.09 17.80 -14.08
C GLY A 233 -23.39 16.46 -14.15
N ALA A 234 -22.36 16.23 -13.33
CA ALA A 234 -21.65 14.98 -13.29
C ALA A 234 -22.54 13.82 -12.82
N ASP A 235 -22.45 12.69 -13.51
CA ASP A 235 -23.10 11.42 -13.15
C ASP A 235 -22.18 10.53 -12.34
N ILE A 236 -20.86 10.68 -12.56
CA ILE A 236 -19.80 9.94 -11.87
C ILE A 236 -18.78 10.95 -11.33
N VAL A 237 -18.39 10.80 -10.09
CA VAL A 237 -17.20 11.46 -9.49
C VAL A 237 -16.09 10.44 -9.44
N LEU A 238 -15.13 10.55 -10.37
CA LEU A 238 -13.93 9.74 -10.35
C LEU A 238 -12.99 10.30 -9.28
N THR A 239 -12.91 9.60 -8.16
CA THR A 239 -12.08 9.98 -7.01
C THR A 239 -10.66 9.48 -7.13
N LEU A 240 -9.68 10.34 -6.82
CA LEU A 240 -8.25 10.01 -6.73
C LEU A 240 -7.70 10.63 -5.43
N LEU A 241 -7.96 9.97 -4.31
CA LEU A 241 -7.81 10.50 -2.96
C LEU A 241 -7.03 9.52 -2.09
N SER A 242 -5.90 9.93 -1.54
CA SER A 242 -5.08 9.11 -0.64
C SER A 242 -5.04 9.64 0.80
N GLY A 243 -5.40 10.90 0.99
CA GLY A 243 -5.41 11.56 2.29
C GLY A 243 -6.78 11.65 2.96
N PRO A 244 -6.85 12.26 4.16
CA PRO A 244 -8.07 12.45 4.96
C PRO A 244 -9.23 13.13 4.22
N VAL A 245 -8.96 13.88 3.15
CA VAL A 245 -9.97 14.48 2.25
C VAL A 245 -10.97 13.45 1.74
N GLY A 246 -10.58 12.18 1.65
CA GLY A 246 -11.48 11.08 1.25
C GLY A 246 -12.67 10.90 2.17
N ILE A 247 -12.52 11.16 3.48
CA ILE A 247 -13.62 11.18 4.45
C ILE A 247 -14.55 12.35 4.17
N SER A 248 -13.99 13.55 3.98
CA SER A 248 -14.75 14.76 3.70
C SER A 248 -15.61 14.62 2.44
N VAL A 249 -15.01 14.05 1.37
CA VAL A 249 -15.73 13.78 0.11
C VAL A 249 -16.88 12.81 0.34
N GLY A 250 -16.63 11.65 0.95
CA GLY A 250 -17.69 10.65 1.20
C GLY A 250 -18.82 11.19 2.06
N ARG A 251 -18.51 11.93 3.13
CA ARG A 251 -19.48 12.53 4.04
C ARG A 251 -20.30 13.61 3.33
N GLN A 252 -19.65 14.58 2.70
CA GLN A 252 -20.35 15.74 2.11
C GLN A 252 -21.14 15.39 0.85
N MET A 253 -20.69 14.41 0.05
CA MET A 253 -21.53 13.85 -1.04
C MET A 253 -22.84 13.27 -0.50
N GLY A 254 -22.78 12.50 0.58
CA GLY A 254 -23.96 11.93 1.20
C GLY A 254 -24.85 12.97 1.90
N GLU A 255 -24.29 13.97 2.60
CA GLU A 255 -25.03 15.09 3.21
C GLU A 255 -25.79 15.90 2.16
N ARG A 256 -25.17 16.14 1.01
CA ARG A 256 -25.76 16.85 -0.14
C ARG A 256 -26.75 15.97 -0.94
N LYS A 257 -26.83 14.67 -0.64
CA LYS A 257 -27.63 13.69 -1.40
C LYS A 257 -27.29 13.73 -2.89
N MET A 258 -26.00 13.81 -3.20
CA MET A 258 -25.56 13.84 -4.59
C MET A 258 -25.96 12.56 -5.31
N LYS A 259 -26.53 12.71 -6.54
CA LYS A 259 -26.90 11.57 -7.38
C LYS A 259 -25.70 10.94 -8.09
N ALA A 260 -24.59 11.67 -8.17
CA ALA A 260 -23.36 11.19 -8.79
C ALA A 260 -22.76 10.02 -8.02
N ILE A 261 -22.27 9.02 -8.75
CA ILE A 261 -21.66 7.81 -8.23
C ILE A 261 -20.20 8.09 -7.89
N ALA A 262 -19.79 7.93 -6.62
CA ALA A 262 -18.38 8.01 -6.22
C ALA A 262 -17.65 6.72 -6.60
N PHE A 263 -16.66 6.82 -7.49
CA PHE A 263 -15.93 5.69 -8.05
C PHE A 263 -14.45 6.04 -8.23
N GLY A 264 -13.53 5.12 -7.95
CA GLY A 264 -12.10 5.34 -8.22
C GLY A 264 -11.20 4.89 -7.09
N ILE A 265 -10.33 5.78 -6.61
CA ILE A 265 -9.42 5.53 -5.48
C ILE A 265 -9.79 6.49 -4.35
N ASN A 266 -10.18 5.93 -3.22
CA ASN A 266 -10.34 6.64 -1.95
C ASN A 266 -9.75 5.76 -0.85
N VAL A 267 -8.50 6.02 -0.45
CA VAL A 267 -7.78 5.20 0.52
C VAL A 267 -8.47 5.17 1.90
N GLU A 268 -9.15 6.27 2.25
CA GLU A 268 -9.93 6.32 3.48
C GLU A 268 -11.11 5.34 3.46
N ALA A 269 -11.71 5.12 2.28
CA ALA A 269 -12.82 4.16 2.12
C ALA A 269 -12.39 2.68 2.18
N GLN A 270 -11.10 2.40 2.23
CA GLN A 270 -10.57 1.04 2.49
C GLN A 270 -10.68 0.64 3.97
N LYS A 271 -10.83 1.61 4.88
CA LYS A 271 -10.88 1.39 6.34
C LYS A 271 -12.28 1.06 6.81
N ASP A 272 -12.39 0.22 7.83
CA ASP A 272 -13.69 -0.12 8.46
C ASP A 272 -14.32 1.11 9.14
N GLU A 273 -13.48 2.03 9.65
CA GLU A 273 -13.91 3.25 10.32
C GLU A 273 -14.54 4.29 9.38
N PHE A 274 -14.39 4.14 8.06
CA PHE A 274 -14.92 5.08 7.08
C PHE A 274 -16.41 5.34 7.22
N TRP A 275 -17.20 4.30 7.52
CA TRP A 275 -18.64 4.45 7.75
C TRP A 275 -18.95 5.41 8.91
N GLN A 276 -18.26 5.24 10.02
CA GLN A 276 -18.44 6.10 11.20
C GLN A 276 -17.85 7.50 10.95
N ALA A 277 -16.67 7.59 10.34
CA ALA A 277 -16.01 8.85 10.02
C ALA A 277 -16.83 9.73 9.05
N THR A 278 -17.62 9.10 8.18
CA THR A 278 -18.57 9.79 7.28
C THR A 278 -19.97 9.98 7.91
N ALA A 279 -20.14 9.67 9.20
CA ALA A 279 -21.44 9.71 9.90
C ALA A 279 -22.54 8.90 9.16
N GLY A 280 -22.18 7.73 8.61
CA GLY A 280 -23.08 6.87 7.84
C GLY A 280 -23.44 7.41 6.46
N LYS A 281 -22.76 8.45 5.96
CA LYS A 281 -23.05 9.10 4.67
C LYS A 281 -22.23 8.53 3.49
N GLY A 282 -21.27 7.62 3.78
CA GLY A 282 -20.39 7.04 2.76
C GLY A 282 -21.03 5.92 1.92
N ASN A 283 -22.35 5.75 1.91
CA ASN A 283 -23.01 4.70 1.13
C ASN A 283 -22.76 4.85 -0.38
N TYR A 284 -22.60 3.74 -1.08
CA TYR A 284 -22.25 3.63 -2.51
C TYR A 284 -20.87 4.20 -2.90
N VAL A 285 -20.07 4.68 -1.97
CA VAL A 285 -18.65 5.04 -2.25
C VAL A 285 -17.89 3.78 -2.62
N SER A 286 -17.29 3.76 -3.81
CA SER A 286 -16.45 2.66 -4.29
C SER A 286 -14.98 3.07 -4.30
N THR A 287 -14.08 2.11 -4.01
CA THR A 287 -12.65 2.33 -4.08
C THR A 287 -11.91 1.07 -4.56
N LEU A 288 -10.77 1.27 -5.22
CA LEU A 288 -9.81 0.18 -5.35
C LEU A 288 -9.29 -0.19 -3.96
N ASP A 289 -9.07 -1.49 -3.74
CA ASP A 289 -8.51 -2.03 -2.51
C ASP A 289 -7.55 -3.17 -2.83
N THR A 290 -6.89 -3.68 -1.80
CA THR A 290 -5.94 -4.79 -1.91
C THR A 290 -6.42 -6.00 -1.12
N PHE A 291 -7.10 -5.78 0.02
CA PHE A 291 -7.49 -6.82 0.94
C PHE A 291 -9.00 -6.86 1.18
N ALA A 292 -9.56 -8.07 1.09
CA ALA A 292 -10.90 -8.41 1.56
C ALA A 292 -10.92 -9.88 1.99
N GLU A 293 -12.01 -10.32 2.64
CA GLU A 293 -12.21 -11.73 2.98
C GLU A 293 -12.67 -12.55 1.76
N VAL A 294 -11.87 -12.49 0.69
CA VAL A 294 -12.03 -13.26 -0.55
C VAL A 294 -10.75 -14.03 -0.85
N GLU A 295 -10.86 -15.13 -1.57
CA GLU A 295 -9.75 -16.03 -1.85
C GLU A 295 -8.97 -15.56 -3.08
N LEU A 296 -8.05 -14.60 -2.89
CA LEU A 296 -7.10 -14.17 -3.92
C LEU A 296 -5.93 -15.17 -4.01
N THR A 297 -5.44 -15.60 -2.86
CA THR A 297 -4.44 -16.67 -2.67
C THR A 297 -4.83 -17.51 -1.47
N PRO A 298 -4.25 -18.71 -1.26
CA PRO A 298 -4.58 -19.56 -0.12
C PRO A 298 -4.44 -18.90 1.25
N LYS A 299 -3.59 -17.85 1.36
CA LYS A 299 -3.31 -17.14 2.63
C LYS A 299 -4.15 -15.88 2.86
N THR A 300 -4.86 -15.37 1.85
CA THR A 300 -5.53 -14.06 1.93
C THR A 300 -6.52 -13.98 3.09
N ILE A 301 -7.45 -14.95 3.15
CA ILE A 301 -8.54 -14.93 4.15
C ILE A 301 -7.99 -15.09 5.56
N GLU A 302 -7.02 -15.99 5.75
CA GLU A 302 -6.39 -16.21 7.06
C GLU A 302 -5.71 -14.94 7.55
N PHE A 303 -4.91 -14.28 6.69
CA PHE A 303 -4.25 -13.02 7.03
C PHE A 303 -5.25 -11.93 7.42
N VAL A 304 -6.28 -11.69 6.59
CA VAL A 304 -7.28 -10.65 6.85
C VAL A 304 -7.99 -10.88 8.18
N ARG A 305 -8.36 -12.13 8.48
CA ARG A 305 -9.00 -12.48 9.74
C ARG A 305 -8.06 -12.33 10.94
N ALA A 306 -6.81 -12.78 10.82
CA ALA A 306 -5.80 -12.62 11.86
C ALA A 306 -5.49 -11.14 12.13
N PHE A 307 -5.40 -10.31 11.07
CA PHE A 307 -5.21 -8.86 11.18
C PHE A 307 -6.39 -8.22 11.94
N LYS A 308 -7.63 -8.52 11.53
CA LYS A 308 -8.84 -8.03 12.20
C LYS A 308 -8.92 -8.48 13.65
N ALA A 309 -8.58 -9.72 13.94
CA ALA A 309 -8.59 -10.24 15.31
C ALA A 309 -7.61 -9.49 16.22
N ARG A 310 -6.41 -9.17 15.69
CA ARG A 310 -5.33 -8.51 16.44
C ARG A 310 -5.55 -7.00 16.57
N TYR A 311 -5.86 -6.31 15.47
CA TYR A 311 -5.87 -4.84 15.42
C TYR A 311 -7.28 -4.23 15.45
N LYS A 312 -8.34 -5.06 15.46
CA LYS A 312 -9.76 -4.65 15.46
C LYS A 312 -10.17 -3.76 14.26
N LYS A 313 -9.43 -3.86 13.16
CA LYS A 313 -9.67 -3.15 11.90
C LYS A 313 -9.21 -3.97 10.70
N SER A 314 -9.75 -3.68 9.50
CA SER A 314 -9.31 -4.31 8.26
C SER A 314 -7.93 -3.81 7.84
N PRO A 315 -7.09 -4.67 7.21
CA PRO A 315 -5.87 -4.20 6.56
C PRO A 315 -6.23 -3.32 5.35
N THR A 316 -5.45 -2.24 5.13
CA THR A 316 -5.40 -1.49 3.87
C THR A 316 -4.18 -1.95 3.07
N TYR A 317 -4.03 -1.51 1.80
CA TYR A 317 -2.87 -1.88 0.99
C TYR A 317 -1.51 -1.62 1.66
N ASN A 318 -1.46 -0.68 2.60
CA ASN A 318 -0.26 -0.37 3.38
C ASN A 318 0.19 -1.54 4.27
N ALA A 319 -0.73 -2.44 4.66
CA ALA A 319 -0.37 -3.68 5.36
C ALA A 319 0.42 -4.67 4.48
N GLY A 320 0.60 -4.39 3.19
CA GLY A 320 1.49 -5.12 2.29
C GLY A 320 2.97 -5.08 2.68
N THR A 321 3.35 -4.33 3.72
CA THR A 321 4.63 -4.49 4.42
C THR A 321 4.83 -5.91 4.95
N TYR A 322 3.75 -6.65 5.24
CA TYR A 322 3.81 -8.08 5.53
C TYR A 322 4.44 -8.84 4.37
N ASP A 323 3.89 -8.68 3.15
CA ASP A 323 4.43 -9.34 1.96
C ASP A 323 5.87 -8.89 1.65
N ALA A 324 6.19 -7.62 1.87
CA ALA A 324 7.54 -7.10 1.67
C ALA A 324 8.58 -7.78 2.58
N ILE A 325 8.25 -7.99 3.86
CA ILE A 325 9.15 -8.64 4.82
C ILE A 325 9.23 -10.14 4.59
N MET A 326 8.11 -10.80 4.25
CA MET A 326 8.10 -12.23 3.92
C MET A 326 8.85 -12.51 2.61
N LEU A 327 8.76 -11.63 1.62
CA LEU A 327 9.57 -11.65 0.40
C LEU A 327 11.06 -11.49 0.74
N LEU A 328 11.40 -10.49 1.57
CA LEU A 328 12.77 -10.23 2.01
C LEU A 328 13.38 -11.46 2.71
N LYS A 329 12.61 -12.11 3.60
CA LYS A 329 13.00 -13.38 4.21
C LYS A 329 13.36 -14.42 3.16
N THR A 330 12.48 -14.63 2.18
CA THR A 330 12.68 -15.63 1.13
C THR A 330 13.95 -15.34 0.32
N VAL A 331 14.15 -14.09 -0.05
CA VAL A 331 15.31 -13.65 -0.85
C VAL A 331 16.64 -13.79 -0.05
N ILE A 332 16.63 -13.44 1.22
CA ILE A 332 17.80 -13.60 2.10
C ILE A 332 18.16 -15.09 2.25
N GLU A 333 17.17 -15.95 2.46
CA GLU A 333 17.39 -17.40 2.59
C GLU A 333 17.92 -18.03 1.29
N GLN A 334 17.42 -17.59 0.12
CA GLN A 334 17.92 -18.04 -1.19
C GLN A 334 19.37 -17.57 -1.45
N ALA A 335 19.66 -16.31 -1.12
CA ALA A 335 21.00 -15.74 -1.33
C ALA A 335 22.01 -16.14 -0.25
N GLY A 336 21.57 -16.61 0.91
CA GLY A 336 22.41 -16.92 2.06
C GLY A 336 23.12 -15.71 2.69
N THR A 337 22.64 -14.49 2.45
CA THR A 337 23.31 -13.25 2.86
C THR A 337 22.31 -12.09 3.00
N THR A 338 22.68 -11.05 3.76
CA THR A 338 21.95 -9.76 3.86
C THR A 338 22.57 -8.67 2.97
N ASN A 339 23.59 -8.98 2.17
CA ASN A 339 24.25 -8.01 1.30
C ASN A 339 23.33 -7.59 0.13
N ALA A 340 22.99 -6.30 0.04
CA ALA A 340 22.04 -5.77 -0.92
C ALA A 340 22.41 -6.08 -2.39
N ASP A 341 23.71 -5.97 -2.77
CA ASP A 341 24.16 -6.28 -4.14
C ASP A 341 23.92 -7.73 -4.53
N LYS A 342 23.91 -8.66 -3.57
CA LYS A 342 23.64 -10.08 -3.80
C LYS A 342 22.13 -10.38 -3.77
N LEU A 343 21.32 -9.57 -3.09
CA LEU A 343 19.87 -9.72 -3.02
C LEU A 343 19.17 -9.19 -4.29
N VAL A 344 19.68 -8.10 -4.88
CA VAL A 344 19.10 -7.49 -6.09
C VAL A 344 18.87 -8.50 -7.21
N PRO A 345 19.86 -9.27 -7.69
CA PRO A 345 19.67 -10.21 -8.79
C PRO A 345 18.74 -11.39 -8.43
N VAL A 346 18.51 -11.68 -7.16
CA VAL A 346 17.52 -12.66 -6.71
C VAL A 346 16.13 -12.07 -6.80
N LEU A 347 15.94 -10.82 -6.33
CA LEU A 347 14.67 -10.09 -6.44
C LEU A 347 14.23 -9.90 -7.89
N GLU A 348 15.13 -9.56 -8.80
CA GLU A 348 14.84 -9.35 -10.22
C GLU A 348 14.29 -10.59 -10.93
N LYS A 349 14.57 -11.78 -10.41
CA LYS A 349 14.18 -13.07 -11.00
C LYS A 349 13.09 -13.80 -10.22
N ILE A 350 12.65 -13.22 -9.11
CA ILE A 350 11.73 -13.91 -8.22
C ILE A 350 10.32 -13.99 -8.81
N SER A 351 9.66 -15.12 -8.59
CA SER A 351 8.20 -15.26 -8.69
C SER A 351 7.71 -15.70 -7.33
N TYR A 352 6.97 -14.84 -6.63
CA TYR A 352 6.61 -15.01 -5.23
C TYR A 352 5.10 -14.88 -5.03
N THR A 353 4.48 -15.88 -4.39
CA THR A 353 3.06 -15.81 -4.04
C THR A 353 2.87 -14.99 -2.78
N THR A 354 2.31 -13.79 -2.94
CA THR A 354 1.91 -12.88 -1.88
C THR A 354 0.52 -13.20 -1.34
N LEU A 355 0.01 -12.38 -0.47
CA LEU A 355 -1.40 -12.44 0.00
C LEU A 355 -2.41 -12.09 -1.11
N THR A 356 -1.99 -11.46 -2.20
CA THR A 356 -2.90 -10.84 -3.19
C THR A 356 -2.66 -11.27 -4.62
N GLY A 357 -1.72 -12.18 -4.86
CA GLY A 357 -1.38 -12.71 -6.17
C GLY A 357 0.09 -13.09 -6.29
N VAL A 358 0.54 -13.35 -7.51
CA VAL A 358 1.94 -13.64 -7.81
C VAL A 358 2.69 -12.35 -8.07
N LEU A 359 3.68 -12.06 -7.25
CA LEU A 359 4.58 -10.92 -7.39
C LEU A 359 5.78 -11.31 -8.25
N GLU A 360 6.00 -10.54 -9.28
CA GLU A 360 7.22 -10.49 -10.09
C GLU A 360 7.58 -9.02 -10.32
N PHE A 361 8.82 -8.73 -10.65
CA PHE A 361 9.28 -7.39 -10.95
C PHE A 361 9.60 -7.22 -12.43
N ASP A 362 9.24 -6.05 -12.99
CA ASP A 362 9.69 -5.64 -14.32
C ASP A 362 11.11 -5.01 -14.26
N LYS A 363 11.66 -4.60 -15.43
CA LYS A 363 12.98 -3.95 -15.52
C LYS A 363 13.11 -2.63 -14.75
N ARG A 364 12.00 -2.09 -14.25
CA ARG A 364 11.94 -0.87 -13.42
C ARG A 364 11.84 -1.20 -11.93
N HIS A 365 11.91 -2.49 -11.60
CA HIS A 365 11.63 -3.01 -10.27
C HIS A 365 10.22 -2.63 -9.75
N ASP A 366 9.30 -2.38 -10.67
CA ASP A 366 7.88 -2.26 -10.37
C ASP A 366 7.22 -3.65 -10.40
N LEU A 367 6.27 -3.88 -9.51
CA LEU A 367 5.46 -5.12 -9.58
C LEU A 367 4.74 -5.24 -10.94
N VAL A 368 4.70 -6.46 -11.45
CA VAL A 368 3.95 -6.78 -12.68
C VAL A 368 2.47 -6.90 -12.33
N TRP A 369 1.65 -5.99 -12.90
CA TRP A 369 0.20 -5.98 -12.74
C TRP A 369 -0.49 -6.77 -13.87
N GLY A 370 -1.54 -7.51 -13.53
CA GLY A 370 -2.42 -8.13 -14.52
C GLY A 370 -2.90 -9.53 -14.15
N PRO A 371 -3.69 -10.18 -15.04
CA PRO A 371 -4.22 -11.54 -14.84
C PRO A 371 -3.10 -12.54 -14.54
N GLY A 372 -3.31 -13.38 -13.51
CA GLY A 372 -2.31 -14.35 -13.04
C GLY A 372 -1.16 -13.76 -12.23
N LYS A 373 -1.15 -12.45 -12.02
CA LYS A 373 -0.22 -11.71 -11.18
C LYS A 373 -1.00 -10.96 -10.09
N ILE A 374 -0.55 -9.79 -9.70
CA ILE A 374 -1.29 -8.93 -8.77
C ILE A 374 -2.27 -8.08 -9.57
N THR A 375 -3.58 -8.23 -9.31
CA THR A 375 -4.64 -7.46 -9.98
C THR A 375 -5.24 -6.37 -9.10
N GLY A 376 -5.20 -6.55 -7.76
CA GLY A 376 -6.00 -5.78 -6.82
C GLY A 376 -7.48 -6.16 -6.87
N ILE A 377 -8.29 -5.51 -6.06
CA ILE A 377 -9.74 -5.65 -5.99
C ILE A 377 -10.42 -4.29 -6.00
N ALA A 378 -11.74 -4.28 -6.14
CA ALA A 378 -12.55 -3.10 -5.85
C ALA A 378 -13.64 -3.44 -4.83
N VAL A 379 -13.90 -2.50 -3.94
CA VAL A 379 -14.90 -2.59 -2.89
C VAL A 379 -15.87 -1.42 -2.95
N GLN A 380 -17.08 -1.62 -2.44
CA GLN A 380 -18.10 -0.59 -2.34
C GLN A 380 -18.72 -0.60 -0.93
N TRP A 381 -18.97 0.54 -0.38
CA TRP A 381 -19.76 0.68 0.83
C TRP A 381 -21.24 0.49 0.53
N GLN A 382 -21.83 -0.55 1.11
CA GLN A 382 -23.25 -0.91 0.96
C GLN A 382 -23.87 -1.13 2.34
N ASP A 383 -24.75 -0.25 2.74
CA ASP A 383 -25.51 -0.33 4.00
C ASP A 383 -24.61 -0.53 5.24
N GLY A 384 -23.53 0.25 5.32
CA GLY A 384 -22.56 0.22 6.40
C GLY A 384 -21.52 -0.90 6.35
N LYS A 385 -21.49 -1.65 5.25
CA LYS A 385 -20.53 -2.75 5.06
C LYS A 385 -19.64 -2.48 3.84
N LYS A 386 -18.37 -2.78 3.97
CA LYS A 386 -17.41 -2.77 2.86
C LYS A 386 -17.52 -4.08 2.08
N VAL A 387 -18.03 -4.02 0.86
CA VAL A 387 -18.41 -5.17 0.04
C VAL A 387 -17.50 -5.27 -1.18
N PRO A 388 -16.73 -6.36 -1.37
CA PRO A 388 -15.91 -6.56 -2.55
C PRO A 388 -16.79 -6.96 -3.75
N PHE A 389 -16.56 -6.34 -4.93
CA PHE A 389 -17.37 -6.58 -6.13
C PHE A 389 -16.55 -6.87 -7.40
N TRP A 390 -15.25 -6.61 -7.40
CA TRP A 390 -14.39 -6.84 -8.55
C TRP A 390 -13.04 -7.46 -8.13
N PRO A 391 -12.46 -8.38 -8.93
CA PRO A 391 -12.97 -8.92 -10.20
C PRO A 391 -14.06 -9.98 -9.99
N PRO A 392 -15.14 -9.98 -10.81
CA PRO A 392 -16.37 -10.73 -10.51
C PRO A 392 -16.21 -12.27 -10.52
N GLN A 393 -15.14 -12.78 -11.12
CA GLN A 393 -14.85 -14.22 -11.15
C GLN A 393 -14.26 -14.76 -9.84
N VAL A 394 -13.83 -13.90 -8.91
CA VAL A 394 -13.27 -14.33 -7.62
C VAL A 394 -14.42 -14.72 -6.69
N LYS A 395 -14.29 -15.88 -6.06
CA LYS A 395 -15.30 -16.38 -5.12
C LYS A 395 -15.45 -15.42 -3.92
N GLY A 396 -16.69 -15.05 -3.63
CA GLY A 396 -17.01 -14.13 -2.51
C GLY A 396 -17.30 -12.69 -2.96
N MET A 397 -17.06 -12.35 -4.23
CA MET A 397 -17.46 -11.05 -4.78
C MET A 397 -18.99 -10.92 -4.82
N GLN A 398 -19.49 -9.70 -4.54
CA GLN A 398 -20.90 -9.37 -4.50
C GLN A 398 -21.25 -8.40 -5.65
N PRO A 399 -22.53 -8.25 -6.01
CA PRO A 399 -22.91 -7.29 -7.04
C PRO A 399 -22.59 -5.84 -6.65
N PHE A 400 -22.12 -5.06 -7.63
CA PHE A 400 -22.06 -3.62 -7.55
C PHE A 400 -23.47 -3.05 -7.48
N LYS A 401 -23.71 -2.09 -6.58
CA LYS A 401 -25.01 -1.43 -6.43
C LYS A 401 -24.93 0.04 -6.88
N LEU A 402 -25.98 0.51 -7.46
CA LEU A 402 -26.17 1.92 -7.80
C LEU A 402 -27.15 2.57 -6.80
N PRO A 403 -26.97 3.88 -6.49
CA PRO A 403 -27.93 4.59 -5.65
C PRO A 403 -29.35 4.46 -6.22
N GLU A 404 -30.32 4.20 -5.35
CA GLU A 404 -31.73 4.29 -5.67
C GLU A 404 -32.11 5.79 -5.78
N HIS A 405 -32.73 6.20 -6.85
CA HIS A 405 -33.08 7.60 -7.15
C HIS A 405 -34.53 7.89 -6.83
#